data_23d22e56497d3c4a392492d922f234a4
#
_entry.id   23d22e56497d3c4a392492d922f234a4
#
_cell.length_a   1.000
_cell.length_b   1.000
_cell.length_c   1.000
_cell.angle_alpha   90.00
_cell.angle_beta   90.00
_cell.angle_gamma   90.00
#
_symmetry.space_group_name_H-M   'P 1'
#
loop_
_entity.id
_entity.type
_entity.pdbx_description
1 polymer ?
#
loop_
_entity_poly.entity_id
_entity_poly.type
_entity_poly.pdbx_seq_one_letter_code
_entity_poly.pdbx_strand_id
1 'polypeptide(L)'
;VPKRARRLALPNAVVGETELARWFFAGRYADVIATTYDRGGEIASADVGFVVGALTFVDRVDDALGAFAVWRSRAGEALAPRTLAACRFFLGLAWARAGYFDRSFALLVAEGFRARNDPDPWVRALVFQGLACQCYFTGRYPGAAANALRAMQAAHEAGFVYAVMLATDMRGHSLVQMGQLQRGIALLEQANKQARRLGLTNNAYAVDASIATYVTRFVPHAEACERVEALLRRRAHDSYSRRALLTEAAVQRALRGRCAEALEALEAADRDALRGDTRRGKVTSLLARLWVTRWQLGPASCRALIQQARELIEPRDVAFRAELFGFEILVARAAGDGDRVAHALGELRALWRTTQHFTAKSALGQYDSERRASAFDEDAVTPILRAVAQRDLGALSRIVALGLHGVIPELLGLVPGRRMILIPSEDLLLLEDHGNVIVRHRPPRWCPALLRILASGDASKERIVAGLWGLRAYHPELHDPPVRTTIHRLRTFLQPHVSWIEVSETGYRTTVPVHLVAGPEPTIADAAPLWEEGEVPRLADHREVLPPRGGAAAPEPRQLVYQRLDEVEQASVPELAKALELSNSTVLRALRTLIDERRVESVGFARATRYRLRAPSA
;
A
#
# COMPACT_ATOMS: atom_id res chain seq x y z
N VAL A 1 -24.65 3.14 -35.40
CA VAL A 1 -25.17 4.38 -34.75
C VAL A 1 -25.16 4.14 -33.25
N PRO A 2 -24.28 4.81 -32.45
CA PRO A 2 -24.28 4.64 -31.01
C PRO A 2 -25.58 5.23 -30.45
N LYS A 3 -26.37 4.40 -29.77
CA LYS A 3 -27.54 4.82 -29.00
C LYS A 3 -27.06 5.86 -27.97
N ARG A 4 -27.41 7.14 -28.15
CA ARG A 4 -27.28 8.20 -27.15
C ARG A 4 -27.87 7.64 -25.85
N ALA A 5 -27.00 7.42 -24.83
CA ALA A 5 -27.45 7.18 -23.48
C ALA A 5 -28.40 8.32 -23.10
N ARG A 6 -29.71 8.03 -22.95
CA ARG A 6 -30.65 8.95 -22.35
C ARG A 6 -30.05 9.33 -21.00
N ARG A 7 -29.59 10.59 -20.86
CA ARG A 7 -29.31 11.18 -19.55
C ARG A 7 -30.60 10.99 -18.76
N LEU A 8 -30.57 10.08 -17.78
CA LEU A 8 -31.62 10.01 -16.79
C LEU A 8 -31.64 11.38 -16.12
N ALA A 9 -32.63 12.19 -16.45
CA ALA A 9 -32.88 13.43 -15.74
C ALA A 9 -32.98 13.05 -14.25
N LEU A 10 -32.28 13.78 -13.40
CA LEU A 10 -32.51 13.69 -11.94
C LEU A 10 -34.01 13.92 -11.76
N PRO A 11 -34.74 13.03 -11.05
CA PRO A 11 -36.18 13.22 -10.89
C PRO A 11 -36.43 14.58 -10.30
N ASN A 12 -37.40 15.32 -10.85
CA ASN A 12 -37.78 16.72 -10.57
C ASN A 12 -38.13 17.01 -9.07
N ALA A 13 -37.94 16.10 -8.17
CA ALA A 13 -38.23 16.22 -6.75
C ALA A 13 -37.09 16.72 -5.88
N VAL A 14 -35.88 16.93 -6.44
CA VAL A 14 -34.77 17.53 -5.69
C VAL A 14 -34.90 19.04 -5.84
N VAL A 15 -35.43 19.70 -4.80
CA VAL A 15 -35.45 21.13 -4.52
C VAL A 15 -34.88 21.99 -5.67
N GLY A 16 -35.73 22.47 -6.57
CA GLY A 16 -35.43 23.41 -7.67
C GLY A 16 -34.29 22.93 -8.59
N GLU A 17 -34.55 22.81 -9.87
CA GLU A 17 -33.53 22.55 -10.92
C GLU A 17 -32.58 23.75 -11.10
N THR A 18 -32.03 24.26 -9.99
CA THR A 18 -31.09 25.37 -10.02
C THR A 18 -29.76 24.90 -10.60
N GLU A 19 -29.06 25.80 -11.25
CA GLU A 19 -27.73 25.54 -11.78
C GLU A 19 -26.77 25.15 -10.65
N LEU A 20 -26.91 25.77 -9.46
CA LEU A 20 -26.14 25.46 -8.26
C LEU A 20 -26.37 24.02 -7.76
N ALA A 21 -27.63 23.55 -7.76
CA ALA A 21 -27.93 22.16 -7.42
C ALA A 21 -27.24 21.19 -8.39
N ARG A 22 -27.27 21.47 -9.69
CA ARG A 22 -26.58 20.64 -10.70
C ARG A 22 -25.06 20.61 -10.49
N TRP A 23 -24.43 21.75 -10.20
CA TRP A 23 -22.99 21.81 -9.89
C TRP A 23 -22.64 21.07 -8.60
N PHE A 24 -23.45 21.26 -7.56
CA PHE A 24 -23.26 20.55 -6.30
C PHE A 24 -23.27 19.02 -6.48
N PHE A 25 -24.30 18.50 -7.13
CA PHE A 25 -24.41 17.06 -7.38
C PHE A 25 -23.34 16.55 -8.36
N ALA A 26 -22.84 17.36 -9.27
CA ALA A 26 -21.69 17.02 -10.11
C ALA A 26 -20.34 17.11 -9.37
N GLY A 27 -20.32 17.50 -8.07
CA GLY A 27 -19.10 17.67 -7.30
C GLY A 27 -18.30 18.92 -7.65
N ARG A 28 -18.89 19.86 -8.35
CA ARG A 28 -18.29 21.15 -8.75
C ARG A 28 -18.39 22.16 -7.60
N TYR A 29 -17.91 21.78 -6.42
CA TYR A 29 -18.06 22.60 -5.20
C TYR A 29 -17.36 23.96 -5.30
N ALA A 30 -16.19 24.01 -5.95
CA ALA A 30 -15.49 25.26 -6.18
C ALA A 30 -16.32 26.25 -7.00
N ASP A 31 -17.04 25.77 -8.03
CA ASP A 31 -17.91 26.64 -8.86
C ASP A 31 -19.11 27.12 -8.06
N VAL A 32 -19.72 26.26 -7.23
CA VAL A 32 -20.80 26.68 -6.33
C VAL A 32 -20.33 27.80 -5.41
N ILE A 33 -19.16 27.63 -4.76
CA ILE A 33 -18.60 28.59 -3.80
C ILE A 33 -18.23 29.92 -4.52
N ALA A 34 -17.49 29.83 -5.62
CA ALA A 34 -17.05 31.02 -6.37
C ALA A 34 -18.21 31.86 -6.91
N THR A 35 -19.30 31.21 -7.31
CA THR A 35 -20.46 31.90 -7.87
C THR A 35 -21.35 32.55 -6.81
N THR A 36 -21.36 32.02 -5.59
CA THR A 36 -22.25 32.45 -4.52
C THR A 36 -21.52 33.14 -3.37
N TYR A 37 -20.76 32.36 -2.59
CA TYR A 37 -20.13 32.82 -1.36
C TYR A 37 -19.01 33.84 -1.60
N ASP A 38 -18.09 33.54 -2.48
CA ASP A 38 -16.91 34.38 -2.73
C ASP A 38 -17.28 35.71 -3.46
N ARG A 39 -18.38 35.76 -4.19
CA ARG A 39 -18.89 37.01 -4.83
C ARG A 39 -19.78 37.84 -3.93
N GLY A 40 -20.13 37.37 -2.74
CA GLY A 40 -21.01 38.07 -1.81
C GLY A 40 -22.45 38.25 -2.35
N GLY A 41 -22.86 37.39 -3.31
CA GLY A 41 -24.19 37.46 -3.94
C GLY A 41 -25.30 37.00 -2.99
N GLU A 42 -26.53 37.44 -3.29
CA GLU A 42 -27.71 36.88 -2.61
C GLU A 42 -27.90 35.43 -2.99
N ILE A 43 -27.95 34.54 -1.97
CA ILE A 43 -28.19 33.13 -2.15
C ILE A 43 -29.69 32.87 -1.97
N ALA A 44 -30.34 32.31 -2.99
CA ALA A 44 -31.74 31.92 -2.87
C ALA A 44 -31.92 30.90 -1.72
N SER A 45 -33.00 31.05 -0.97
CA SER A 45 -33.28 30.20 0.21
C SER A 45 -33.20 28.69 -0.12
N ALA A 46 -33.61 28.29 -1.31
CA ALA A 46 -33.55 26.90 -1.78
C ALA A 46 -32.12 26.38 -2.00
N ASP A 47 -31.16 27.27 -2.28
CA ASP A 47 -29.78 26.92 -2.64
C ASP A 47 -28.82 26.94 -1.46
N VAL A 48 -29.20 27.54 -0.32
CA VAL A 48 -28.33 27.66 0.86
C VAL A 48 -27.78 26.30 1.33
N GLY A 49 -28.60 25.25 1.28
CA GLY A 49 -28.17 23.91 1.64
C GLY A 49 -27.03 23.39 0.76
N PHE A 50 -27.03 23.72 -0.54
CA PHE A 50 -25.96 23.32 -1.46
C PHE A 50 -24.69 24.14 -1.25
N VAL A 51 -24.80 25.42 -0.95
CA VAL A 51 -23.64 26.29 -0.62
C VAL A 51 -22.99 25.83 0.68
N VAL A 52 -23.77 25.61 1.73
CA VAL A 52 -23.29 25.07 2.99
C VAL A 52 -22.64 23.70 2.78
N GLY A 53 -23.27 22.81 2.02
CA GLY A 53 -22.72 21.51 1.68
C GLY A 53 -21.41 21.60 0.89
N ALA A 54 -21.34 22.49 -0.12
CA ALA A 54 -20.13 22.69 -0.91
C ALA A 54 -18.96 23.17 -0.05
N LEU A 55 -19.17 24.16 0.83
CA LEU A 55 -18.17 24.65 1.77
C LEU A 55 -17.68 23.53 2.72
N THR A 56 -18.58 22.67 3.20
CA THR A 56 -18.20 21.55 4.08
C THR A 56 -17.40 20.48 3.35
N PHE A 57 -17.65 20.22 2.06
CA PHE A 57 -16.91 19.24 1.27
C PHE A 57 -15.52 19.70 0.83
N VAL A 58 -15.24 21.01 0.91
CA VAL A 58 -13.89 21.57 0.70
C VAL A 58 -13.19 21.97 1.99
N ASP A 59 -13.67 21.45 3.14
CA ASP A 59 -13.14 21.71 4.49
C ASP A 59 -13.20 23.18 4.96
N ARG A 60 -14.04 24.02 4.36
CA ARG A 60 -14.31 25.42 4.77
C ARG A 60 -15.47 25.47 5.78
N VAL A 61 -15.33 24.77 6.91
CA VAL A 61 -16.43 24.56 7.88
C VAL A 61 -16.86 25.87 8.54
N ASP A 62 -15.92 26.75 8.88
CA ASP A 62 -16.22 28.05 9.50
C ASP A 62 -16.98 28.97 8.53
N ASP A 63 -16.61 28.94 7.26
CA ASP A 63 -17.36 29.67 6.22
C ASP A 63 -18.77 29.11 6.04
N ALA A 64 -18.92 27.78 6.11
CA ALA A 64 -20.24 27.15 6.05
C ALA A 64 -21.13 27.54 7.23
N LEU A 65 -20.57 27.62 8.45
CA LEU A 65 -21.27 28.13 9.63
C LEU A 65 -21.65 29.59 9.47
N GLY A 66 -20.74 30.42 9.00
CA GLY A 66 -20.98 31.83 8.71
C GLY A 66 -22.10 32.02 7.70
N ALA A 67 -22.05 31.31 6.57
CA ALA A 67 -23.08 31.34 5.53
C ALA A 67 -24.45 30.92 6.09
N PHE A 68 -24.51 29.86 6.87
CA PHE A 68 -25.75 29.40 7.49
C PHE A 68 -26.28 30.40 8.52
N ALA A 69 -25.43 30.99 9.37
CA ALA A 69 -25.82 31.98 10.38
C ALA A 69 -26.37 33.25 9.73
N VAL A 70 -25.68 33.77 8.72
CA VAL A 70 -26.13 34.95 7.97
C VAL A 70 -27.49 34.69 7.31
N TRP A 71 -27.64 33.55 6.64
CA TRP A 71 -28.91 33.20 6.00
C TRP A 71 -30.04 33.06 7.01
N ARG A 72 -29.78 32.36 8.15
CA ARG A 72 -30.74 32.17 9.22
C ARG A 72 -31.22 33.48 9.84
N SER A 73 -30.31 34.45 10.01
CA SER A 73 -30.68 35.80 10.53
C SER A 73 -31.54 36.61 9.57
N ARG A 74 -31.34 36.44 8.26
CA ARG A 74 -32.12 37.15 7.22
C ARG A 74 -33.50 36.54 6.98
N ALA A 75 -33.59 35.20 7.03
CA ALA A 75 -34.82 34.48 6.72
C ALA A 75 -35.85 34.49 7.86
N GLY A 76 -35.48 34.88 9.07
CA GLY A 76 -36.35 34.85 10.23
C GLY A 76 -36.89 33.46 10.56
N GLU A 77 -38.13 33.33 11.03
CA GLU A 77 -38.74 32.05 11.39
C GLU A 77 -39.26 31.24 10.21
N ALA A 78 -39.26 31.81 9.01
CA ALA A 78 -39.83 31.19 7.80
C ALA A 78 -38.87 30.30 7.01
N LEU A 79 -37.97 29.59 7.69
CA LEU A 79 -37.02 28.66 7.05
C LEU A 79 -37.74 27.44 6.48
N ALA A 80 -37.59 27.21 5.16
CA ALA A 80 -38.12 26.00 4.54
C ALA A 80 -37.54 24.75 5.24
N PRO A 81 -38.38 23.82 5.74
CA PRO A 81 -37.93 22.65 6.48
C PRO A 81 -36.86 21.84 5.76
N ARG A 82 -36.96 21.71 4.44
CA ARG A 82 -35.94 20.99 3.60
C ARG A 82 -34.58 21.66 3.63
N THR A 83 -34.54 22.99 3.47
CA THR A 83 -33.28 23.77 3.51
C THR A 83 -32.61 23.64 4.88
N LEU A 84 -33.40 23.78 5.94
CA LEU A 84 -32.92 23.65 7.30
C LEU A 84 -32.35 22.23 7.57
N ALA A 85 -33.05 21.20 7.12
CA ALA A 85 -32.58 19.80 7.23
C ALA A 85 -31.27 19.57 6.47
N ALA A 86 -31.15 20.12 5.26
CA ALA A 86 -29.92 20.03 4.46
C ALA A 86 -28.74 20.73 5.15
N CYS A 87 -28.91 21.97 5.60
CA CYS A 87 -27.87 22.71 6.30
C CYS A 87 -27.39 21.99 7.57
N ARG A 88 -28.33 21.52 8.41
CA ARG A 88 -28.02 20.75 9.62
C ARG A 88 -27.27 19.46 9.32
N PHE A 89 -27.70 18.75 8.28
CA PHE A 89 -27.04 17.52 7.87
C PHE A 89 -25.60 17.77 7.44
N PHE A 90 -25.36 18.69 6.51
CA PHE A 90 -24.01 18.95 6.00
C PHE A 90 -23.07 19.51 7.08
N LEU A 91 -23.50 20.49 7.88
CA LEU A 91 -22.71 21.03 8.98
C LEU A 91 -22.44 19.98 10.05
N GLY A 92 -23.43 19.19 10.42
CA GLY A 92 -23.28 18.11 11.39
C GLY A 92 -22.32 17.02 10.90
N LEU A 93 -22.40 16.67 9.61
CA LEU A 93 -21.45 15.75 8.96
C LEU A 93 -20.02 16.30 8.95
N ALA A 94 -19.86 17.59 8.63
CA ALA A 94 -18.56 18.24 8.65
C ALA A 94 -17.92 18.21 10.05
N TRP A 95 -18.70 18.53 11.10
CA TRP A 95 -18.22 18.45 12.47
C TRP A 95 -17.86 17.04 12.90
N ALA A 96 -18.65 16.03 12.48
CA ALA A 96 -18.34 14.63 12.75
C ALA A 96 -17.03 14.18 12.07
N ARG A 97 -16.84 14.55 10.79
CA ARG A 97 -15.61 14.30 10.04
C ARG A 97 -14.40 15.00 10.66
N ALA A 98 -14.59 16.21 11.18
CA ALA A 98 -13.54 16.97 11.85
C ALA A 98 -13.19 16.44 13.25
N GLY A 99 -14.04 15.58 13.85
CA GLY A 99 -13.86 15.02 15.21
C GLY A 99 -14.48 15.87 16.32
N TYR A 100 -15.40 16.79 16.03
CA TYR A 100 -16.12 17.61 17.01
C TYR A 100 -17.52 17.03 17.28
N PHE A 101 -17.56 15.87 17.95
CA PHE A 101 -18.77 15.07 18.09
C PHE A 101 -19.90 15.74 18.89
N ASP A 102 -19.60 16.61 19.86
CA ASP A 102 -20.63 17.33 20.60
C ASP A 102 -21.33 18.39 19.73
N ARG A 103 -20.57 19.10 18.88
CA ARG A 103 -21.13 20.04 17.91
C ARG A 103 -21.97 19.31 16.85
N SER A 104 -21.45 18.19 16.34
CA SER A 104 -22.18 17.31 15.44
C SER A 104 -23.47 16.79 16.08
N PHE A 105 -23.40 16.35 17.35
CA PHE A 105 -24.55 15.85 18.10
C PHE A 105 -25.65 16.91 18.23
N ALA A 106 -25.29 18.15 18.53
CA ALA A 106 -26.25 19.25 18.67
C ALA A 106 -27.08 19.43 17.37
N LEU A 107 -26.43 19.38 16.20
CA LEU A 107 -27.11 19.56 14.91
C LEU A 107 -27.86 18.30 14.44
N LEU A 108 -27.21 17.13 14.51
CA LEU A 108 -27.74 15.89 13.92
C LEU A 108 -28.74 15.17 14.83
N VAL A 109 -28.59 15.29 16.15
CA VAL A 109 -29.42 14.53 17.11
C VAL A 109 -30.37 15.47 17.84
N ALA A 110 -29.88 16.45 18.60
CA ALA A 110 -30.75 17.25 19.47
C ALA A 110 -31.82 18.04 18.69
N GLU A 111 -31.41 18.65 17.57
CA GLU A 111 -32.33 19.38 16.69
C GLU A 111 -32.99 18.47 15.64
N GLY A 112 -32.23 17.53 15.05
CA GLY A 112 -32.72 16.62 14.02
C GLY A 112 -33.74 15.62 14.57
N PHE A 113 -33.56 15.12 15.80
CA PHE A 113 -34.46 14.13 16.40
C PHE A 113 -35.92 14.61 16.52
N ARG A 114 -36.13 15.91 16.68
CA ARG A 114 -37.48 16.51 16.70
C ARG A 114 -38.19 16.36 15.36
N ALA A 115 -37.42 16.41 14.24
CA ALA A 115 -37.94 16.31 12.88
C ALA A 115 -38.01 14.85 12.35
N ARG A 116 -37.76 13.82 13.19
CA ARG A 116 -37.82 12.40 12.77
C ARG A 116 -39.22 11.95 12.35
N ASN A 117 -40.26 12.64 12.79
CA ASN A 117 -41.66 12.39 12.48
C ASN A 117 -42.25 13.49 11.56
N ASP A 118 -41.39 14.26 10.89
CA ASP A 118 -41.83 15.29 9.95
C ASP A 118 -42.71 14.67 8.86
N PRO A 119 -43.83 15.29 8.45
CA PRO A 119 -44.68 14.75 7.38
C PRO A 119 -43.95 14.63 6.04
N ASP A 120 -42.95 15.50 5.79
CA ASP A 120 -42.16 15.45 4.56
C ASP A 120 -41.12 14.32 4.63
N PRO A 121 -41.24 13.28 3.78
CA PRO A 121 -40.30 12.17 3.77
C PRO A 121 -38.88 12.58 3.36
N TRP A 122 -38.74 13.67 2.60
CA TRP A 122 -37.46 14.24 2.23
C TRP A 122 -36.68 14.75 3.46
N VAL A 123 -37.36 15.45 4.37
CA VAL A 123 -36.81 15.90 5.65
C VAL A 123 -36.44 14.70 6.50
N ARG A 124 -37.34 13.70 6.64
CA ARG A 124 -37.05 12.48 7.40
C ARG A 124 -35.83 11.75 6.89
N ALA A 125 -35.63 11.67 5.56
CA ALA A 125 -34.48 11.02 4.96
C ALA A 125 -33.16 11.64 5.44
N LEU A 126 -33.02 12.96 5.40
CA LEU A 126 -31.80 13.64 5.88
C LEU A 126 -31.62 13.56 7.39
N VAL A 127 -32.70 13.62 8.16
CA VAL A 127 -32.65 13.45 9.61
C VAL A 127 -32.14 12.07 10.00
N PHE A 128 -32.70 11.01 9.42
CA PHE A 128 -32.21 9.64 9.70
C PHE A 128 -30.81 9.42 9.17
N GLN A 129 -30.42 10.02 8.03
CA GLN A 129 -29.05 9.99 7.55
C GLN A 129 -28.08 10.68 8.53
N GLY A 130 -28.47 11.83 9.10
CA GLY A 130 -27.69 12.51 10.13
C GLY A 130 -27.55 11.69 11.40
N LEU A 131 -28.62 11.04 11.87
CA LEU A 131 -28.56 10.10 13.00
C LEU A 131 -27.66 8.90 12.70
N ALA A 132 -27.69 8.38 11.47
CA ALA A 132 -26.80 7.31 11.05
C ALA A 132 -25.33 7.75 11.08
N CYS A 133 -25.00 8.93 10.55
CA CYS A 133 -23.65 9.51 10.59
C CYS A 133 -23.16 9.67 12.03
N GLN A 134 -23.98 10.26 12.92
CA GLN A 134 -23.59 10.43 14.31
C GLN A 134 -23.34 9.10 15.02
N CYS A 135 -24.20 8.10 14.81
CA CYS A 135 -23.99 6.76 15.33
C CYS A 135 -22.71 6.13 14.79
N TYR A 136 -22.42 6.28 13.48
CA TYR A 136 -21.23 5.75 12.86
C TYR A 136 -19.95 6.36 13.46
N PHE A 137 -19.84 7.67 13.50
CA PHE A 137 -18.64 8.35 14.01
C PHE A 137 -18.41 8.16 15.51
N THR A 138 -19.46 7.79 16.26
CA THR A 138 -19.37 7.48 17.70
C THR A 138 -19.34 5.98 18.01
N GLY A 139 -19.09 5.13 17.00
CA GLY A 139 -18.89 3.69 17.19
C GLY A 139 -20.17 2.87 17.47
N ARG A 140 -21.37 3.45 17.29
CA ARG A 140 -22.66 2.76 17.48
C ARG A 140 -23.16 2.19 16.15
N TYR A 141 -22.38 1.29 15.54
CA TYR A 141 -22.59 0.80 14.18
C TYR A 141 -23.95 0.09 13.94
N PRO A 142 -24.49 -0.72 14.86
CA PRO A 142 -25.84 -1.26 14.69
C PRO A 142 -26.90 -0.16 14.58
N GLY A 143 -26.77 0.89 15.39
CA GLY A 143 -27.64 2.08 15.33
C GLY A 143 -27.45 2.86 14.02
N ALA A 144 -26.22 2.97 13.53
CA ALA A 144 -25.92 3.60 12.25
C ALA A 144 -26.59 2.84 11.09
N ALA A 145 -26.44 1.51 11.03
CA ALA A 145 -27.05 0.67 10.02
C ALA A 145 -28.60 0.73 10.03
N ALA A 146 -29.20 0.75 11.24
CA ALA A 146 -30.65 0.86 11.41
C ALA A 146 -31.19 2.23 10.96
N ASN A 147 -30.52 3.33 11.32
CA ASN A 147 -30.92 4.66 10.89
C ASN A 147 -30.68 4.88 9.39
N ALA A 148 -29.61 4.33 8.83
CA ALA A 148 -29.39 4.33 7.37
C ALA A 148 -30.52 3.60 6.62
N LEU A 149 -31.03 2.49 7.15
CA LEU A 149 -32.19 1.80 6.56
C LEU A 149 -33.44 2.67 6.59
N ARG A 150 -33.71 3.36 7.72
CA ARG A 150 -34.85 4.31 7.83
C ARG A 150 -34.67 5.50 6.88
N ALA A 151 -33.46 6.02 6.75
CA ALA A 151 -33.14 7.08 5.79
C ALA A 151 -33.44 6.63 4.35
N MET A 152 -33.04 5.41 3.99
CA MET A 152 -33.28 4.84 2.68
C MET A 152 -34.78 4.67 2.40
N GLN A 153 -35.56 4.21 3.37
CA GLN A 153 -37.02 4.07 3.24
C GLN A 153 -37.70 5.43 3.00
N ALA A 154 -37.40 6.43 3.83
CA ALA A 154 -37.91 7.77 3.66
C ALA A 154 -37.47 8.43 2.34
N ALA A 155 -36.23 8.18 1.92
CA ALA A 155 -35.71 8.66 0.65
C ALA A 155 -36.41 8.03 -0.57
N HIS A 156 -36.75 6.75 -0.49
CA HIS A 156 -37.57 6.08 -1.54
C HIS A 156 -38.97 6.65 -1.60
N GLU A 157 -39.60 6.89 -0.45
CA GLU A 157 -40.93 7.53 -0.37
C GLU A 157 -40.92 8.93 -0.98
N ALA A 158 -39.83 9.69 -0.77
CA ALA A 158 -39.63 11.02 -1.31
C ALA A 158 -39.19 11.06 -2.78
N GLY A 159 -38.83 9.94 -3.40
CA GLY A 159 -38.14 9.91 -4.69
C GLY A 159 -36.74 10.54 -4.66
N PHE A 160 -36.12 10.66 -3.48
CA PHE A 160 -34.86 11.35 -3.25
C PHE A 160 -33.66 10.42 -3.46
N VAL A 161 -33.32 10.16 -4.73
CA VAL A 161 -32.31 9.16 -5.14
C VAL A 161 -30.93 9.43 -4.56
N TYR A 162 -30.54 10.71 -4.38
CA TYR A 162 -29.27 11.08 -3.73
C TYR A 162 -29.20 10.55 -2.28
N ALA A 163 -30.27 10.74 -1.49
CA ALA A 163 -30.31 10.26 -0.13
C ALA A 163 -30.35 8.71 -0.06
N VAL A 164 -30.96 8.04 -1.04
CA VAL A 164 -30.90 6.57 -1.16
C VAL A 164 -29.45 6.12 -1.31
N MET A 165 -28.68 6.77 -2.18
CA MET A 165 -27.27 6.47 -2.37
C MET A 165 -26.46 6.70 -1.09
N LEU A 166 -26.62 7.85 -0.41
CA LEU A 166 -25.94 8.16 0.85
C LEU A 166 -26.29 7.14 1.96
N ALA A 167 -27.55 6.73 2.06
CA ALA A 167 -27.99 5.77 3.06
C ALA A 167 -27.45 4.36 2.76
N THR A 168 -27.38 3.97 1.49
CA THR A 168 -26.75 2.70 1.08
C THR A 168 -25.26 2.69 1.41
N ASP A 169 -24.55 3.78 1.12
CA ASP A 169 -23.15 4.00 1.48
C ASP A 169 -22.91 3.88 2.99
N MET A 170 -23.65 4.64 3.79
CA MET A 170 -23.54 4.62 5.25
C MET A 170 -23.82 3.24 5.85
N ARG A 171 -24.82 2.52 5.31
CA ARG A 171 -25.09 1.15 5.73
C ARG A 171 -23.95 0.21 5.39
N GLY A 172 -23.37 0.35 4.18
CA GLY A 172 -22.19 -0.40 3.77
C GLY A 172 -21.02 -0.20 4.72
N HIS A 173 -20.68 1.04 5.01
CA HIS A 173 -19.67 1.39 6.01
C HIS A 173 -19.96 0.77 7.39
N SER A 174 -21.19 0.87 7.86
CA SER A 174 -21.57 0.32 9.16
C SER A 174 -21.39 -1.19 9.24
N LEU A 175 -21.74 -1.93 8.17
CA LEU A 175 -21.54 -3.38 8.10
C LEU A 175 -20.05 -3.75 8.10
N VAL A 176 -19.21 -3.03 7.37
CA VAL A 176 -17.75 -3.25 7.43
C VAL A 176 -17.25 -3.07 8.86
N GLN A 177 -17.64 -1.99 9.54
CA GLN A 177 -17.20 -1.73 10.92
C GLN A 177 -17.68 -2.80 11.93
N MET A 178 -18.78 -3.49 11.63
CA MET A 178 -19.26 -4.65 12.40
C MET A 178 -18.62 -5.99 12.00
N GLY A 179 -17.62 -5.99 11.13
CA GLY A 179 -16.94 -7.21 10.69
C GLY A 179 -17.66 -8.00 9.60
N GLN A 180 -18.63 -7.39 8.90
CA GLN A 180 -19.34 -8.01 7.76
C GLN A 180 -18.78 -7.45 6.44
N LEU A 181 -17.49 -7.72 6.18
CA LEU A 181 -16.72 -7.08 5.10
C LEU A 181 -17.39 -7.25 3.73
N GLN A 182 -17.65 -8.47 3.28
CA GLN A 182 -18.24 -8.75 1.96
C GLN A 182 -19.60 -8.06 1.78
N ARG A 183 -20.48 -8.18 2.78
CA ARG A 183 -21.81 -7.56 2.72
C ARG A 183 -21.73 -6.04 2.70
N GLY A 184 -20.79 -5.47 3.47
CA GLY A 184 -20.53 -4.03 3.49
C GLY A 184 -19.98 -3.55 2.15
N ILE A 185 -18.97 -4.23 1.58
CA ILE A 185 -18.39 -3.91 0.28
C ILE A 185 -19.45 -4.00 -0.83
N ALA A 186 -20.29 -5.02 -0.85
CA ALA A 186 -21.37 -5.14 -1.84
C ALA A 186 -22.33 -3.93 -1.82
N LEU A 187 -22.68 -3.40 -0.62
CA LEU A 187 -23.49 -2.18 -0.51
C LEU A 187 -22.72 -0.93 -0.96
N LEU A 188 -21.43 -0.83 -0.64
CA LEU A 188 -20.59 0.27 -1.11
C LEU A 188 -20.48 0.26 -2.64
N GLU A 189 -20.31 -0.90 -3.27
CA GLU A 189 -20.31 -1.03 -4.73
C GLU A 189 -21.67 -0.64 -5.34
N GLN A 190 -22.77 -1.00 -4.68
CA GLN A 190 -24.10 -0.56 -5.09
C GLN A 190 -24.23 0.96 -5.02
N ALA A 191 -23.79 1.59 -3.92
CA ALA A 191 -23.78 3.04 -3.76
C ALA A 191 -22.91 3.73 -4.82
N ASN A 192 -21.71 3.17 -5.10
CA ASN A 192 -20.81 3.66 -6.15
C ASN A 192 -21.47 3.61 -7.54
N LYS A 193 -22.11 2.48 -7.88
CA LYS A 193 -22.84 2.34 -9.14
C LYS A 193 -23.98 3.35 -9.27
N GLN A 194 -24.69 3.60 -8.17
CA GLN A 194 -25.72 4.66 -8.13
C GLN A 194 -25.12 6.04 -8.31
N ALA A 195 -24.04 6.38 -7.58
CA ALA A 195 -23.34 7.66 -7.71
C ALA A 195 -22.87 7.92 -9.14
N ARG A 196 -22.26 6.92 -9.78
CA ARG A 196 -21.83 7.03 -11.19
C ARG A 196 -22.99 7.25 -12.17
N ARG A 197 -24.11 6.53 -11.97
CA ARG A 197 -25.32 6.69 -12.81
C ARG A 197 -25.93 8.08 -12.69
N LEU A 198 -25.84 8.68 -11.51
CA LEU A 198 -26.34 10.02 -11.22
C LEU A 198 -25.33 11.14 -11.60
N GLY A 199 -24.13 10.80 -12.05
CA GLY A 199 -23.07 11.78 -12.35
C GLY A 199 -22.42 12.40 -11.11
N LEU A 200 -22.57 11.78 -9.93
CA LEU A 200 -22.03 12.25 -8.64
C LEU A 200 -20.56 11.84 -8.51
N THR A 201 -19.69 12.48 -9.26
CA THR A 201 -18.27 12.08 -9.43
C THR A 201 -17.50 12.06 -8.12
N ASN A 202 -17.72 13.02 -7.23
CA ASN A 202 -17.05 13.07 -5.92
C ASN A 202 -17.54 11.97 -4.98
N ASN A 203 -18.84 11.72 -4.92
CA ASN A 203 -19.38 10.62 -4.11
C ASN A 203 -18.86 9.28 -4.63
N ALA A 204 -18.85 9.07 -5.95
CA ALA A 204 -18.28 7.86 -6.54
C ALA A 204 -16.79 7.68 -6.19
N TYR A 205 -16.01 8.78 -6.21
CA TYR A 205 -14.62 8.76 -5.77
C TYR A 205 -14.48 8.42 -4.29
N ALA A 206 -15.27 9.05 -3.40
CA ALA A 206 -15.22 8.81 -1.97
C ALA A 206 -15.56 7.35 -1.62
N VAL A 207 -16.57 6.78 -2.29
CA VAL A 207 -16.94 5.37 -2.10
C VAL A 207 -15.85 4.43 -2.66
N ASP A 208 -15.28 4.72 -3.83
CA ASP A 208 -14.15 3.96 -4.39
C ASP A 208 -12.94 4.00 -3.43
N ALA A 209 -12.64 5.15 -2.85
CA ALA A 209 -11.56 5.33 -1.87
C ALA A 209 -11.82 4.48 -0.62
N SER A 210 -13.03 4.49 -0.11
CA SER A 210 -13.42 3.69 1.06
C SER A 210 -13.29 2.19 0.80
N ILE A 211 -13.79 1.71 -0.36
CA ILE A 211 -13.65 0.30 -0.75
C ILE A 211 -12.16 -0.07 -0.85
N ALA A 212 -11.37 0.76 -1.55
CA ALA A 212 -9.94 0.51 -1.71
C ALA A 212 -9.23 0.44 -0.35
N THR A 213 -9.50 1.38 0.56
CA THR A 213 -8.93 1.41 1.92
C THR A 213 -9.30 0.14 2.71
N TYR A 214 -10.58 -0.26 2.71
CA TYR A 214 -11.01 -1.44 3.45
C TYR A 214 -10.39 -2.73 2.88
N VAL A 215 -10.45 -2.91 1.56
CA VAL A 215 -9.89 -4.11 0.93
C VAL A 215 -8.39 -4.19 1.16
N THR A 216 -7.65 -3.09 0.94
CA THR A 216 -6.19 -3.07 1.08
C THR A 216 -5.74 -3.33 2.51
N ARG A 217 -6.48 -2.84 3.51
CA ARG A 217 -6.16 -3.03 4.92
C ARG A 217 -6.25 -4.48 5.37
N PHE A 218 -7.19 -5.26 4.84
CA PHE A 218 -7.45 -6.63 5.30
C PHE A 218 -6.99 -7.70 4.31
N VAL A 219 -6.97 -7.37 3.01
CA VAL A 219 -6.58 -8.26 1.92
C VAL A 219 -5.57 -7.54 1.03
N PRO A 220 -4.31 -7.34 1.49
CA PRO A 220 -3.32 -6.49 0.85
C PRO A 220 -2.63 -7.18 -0.35
N HIS A 221 -3.39 -7.69 -1.30
CA HIS A 221 -2.82 -8.20 -2.55
C HIS A 221 -2.42 -7.05 -3.50
N ALA A 222 -1.62 -7.36 -4.52
CA ALA A 222 -1.05 -6.37 -5.44
C ALA A 222 -2.13 -5.49 -6.10
N GLU A 223 -3.22 -6.11 -6.59
CA GLU A 223 -4.33 -5.41 -7.24
C GLU A 223 -5.00 -4.38 -6.33
N ALA A 224 -5.20 -4.70 -5.03
CA ALA A 224 -5.76 -3.75 -4.07
C ALA A 224 -4.87 -2.53 -3.88
N CYS A 225 -3.55 -2.73 -3.80
CA CYS A 225 -2.58 -1.64 -3.71
C CYS A 225 -2.56 -0.79 -4.98
N GLU A 226 -2.59 -1.42 -6.17
CA GLU A 226 -2.67 -0.71 -7.45
C GLU A 226 -3.94 0.13 -7.56
N ARG A 227 -5.05 -0.33 -7.02
CA ARG A 227 -6.31 0.44 -6.95
C ARG A 227 -6.15 1.70 -6.12
N VAL A 228 -5.49 1.64 -4.96
CA VAL A 228 -5.18 2.82 -4.13
C VAL A 228 -4.33 3.81 -4.91
N GLU A 229 -3.24 3.35 -5.54
CA GLU A 229 -2.35 4.18 -6.34
C GLU A 229 -3.07 4.81 -7.56
N ALA A 230 -3.95 4.06 -8.21
CA ALA A 230 -4.76 4.57 -9.32
C ALA A 230 -5.73 5.68 -8.87
N LEU A 231 -6.33 5.55 -7.68
CA LEU A 231 -7.20 6.58 -7.12
C LEU A 231 -6.41 7.82 -6.71
N LEU A 232 -5.21 7.67 -6.17
CA LEU A 232 -4.34 8.80 -5.81
C LEU A 232 -3.89 9.63 -7.02
N ARG A 233 -3.75 9.01 -8.19
CA ARG A 233 -3.44 9.73 -9.46
C ARG A 233 -4.63 10.53 -10.00
N ARG A 234 -5.86 10.27 -9.56
CA ARG A 234 -7.05 11.02 -9.99
C ARG A 234 -7.11 12.39 -9.32
N ARG A 235 -7.53 13.40 -10.06
CA ARG A 235 -7.88 14.68 -9.47
C ARG A 235 -9.16 14.52 -8.65
N ALA A 236 -9.06 14.67 -7.33
CA ALA A 236 -10.20 14.61 -6.42
C ALA A 236 -10.36 15.95 -5.70
N HIS A 237 -11.61 16.35 -5.49
CA HIS A 237 -11.96 17.55 -4.72
C HIS A 237 -12.24 17.24 -3.24
N ASP A 238 -12.42 15.95 -2.89
CA ASP A 238 -12.64 15.51 -1.51
C ASP A 238 -11.28 15.25 -0.81
N SER A 239 -10.83 16.24 -0.06
CA SER A 239 -9.58 16.18 0.72
C SER A 239 -9.62 15.07 1.78
N TYR A 240 -10.77 14.82 2.39
CA TYR A 240 -10.95 13.78 3.40
C TYR A 240 -10.66 12.38 2.85
N SER A 241 -11.26 12.01 1.72
CA SER A 241 -11.04 10.71 1.08
C SER A 241 -9.62 10.58 0.53
N ARG A 242 -9.06 11.65 -0.02
CA ARG A 242 -7.68 11.67 -0.51
C ARG A 242 -6.68 11.44 0.63
N ARG A 243 -6.88 12.08 1.78
CA ARG A 243 -6.06 11.88 2.97
C ARG A 243 -6.15 10.44 3.48
N ALA A 244 -7.35 9.87 3.54
CA ALA A 244 -7.54 8.47 3.91
C ALA A 244 -6.76 7.51 2.98
N LEU A 245 -6.77 7.76 1.67
CA LEU A 245 -5.97 6.99 0.70
C LEU A 245 -4.47 7.17 0.91
N LEU A 246 -3.98 8.39 1.15
CA LEU A 246 -2.56 8.67 1.36
C LEU A 246 -2.05 7.99 2.64
N THR A 247 -2.81 8.05 3.73
CA THR A 247 -2.44 7.39 4.99
C THR A 247 -2.48 5.87 4.87
N GLU A 248 -3.46 5.30 4.15
CA GLU A 248 -3.49 3.86 3.88
C GLU A 248 -2.33 3.43 2.98
N ALA A 249 -2.03 4.20 1.91
CA ALA A 249 -0.87 3.95 1.05
C ALA A 249 0.43 3.95 1.86
N ALA A 250 0.58 4.88 2.81
CA ALA A 250 1.75 4.93 3.68
C ALA A 250 1.89 3.66 4.53
N VAL A 251 0.81 3.20 5.16
CA VAL A 251 0.81 1.95 5.95
C VAL A 251 1.17 0.75 5.07
N GLN A 252 0.57 0.64 3.89
CA GLN A 252 0.83 -0.46 2.96
C GLN A 252 2.25 -0.45 2.41
N ARG A 253 2.82 0.72 2.13
CA ARG A 253 4.22 0.86 1.70
C ARG A 253 5.17 0.45 2.83
N ALA A 254 4.89 0.85 4.07
CA ALA A 254 5.71 0.46 5.22
C ALA A 254 5.66 -1.06 5.49
N LEU A 255 4.47 -1.69 5.41
CA LEU A 255 4.31 -3.14 5.49
C LEU A 255 5.14 -3.90 4.44
N ARG A 256 5.32 -3.29 3.27
CA ARG A 256 6.10 -3.84 2.15
C ARG A 256 7.59 -3.51 2.21
N GLY A 257 8.03 -2.75 3.23
CA GLY A 257 9.43 -2.33 3.36
C GLY A 257 9.80 -1.14 2.47
N ARG A 258 8.87 -0.22 2.24
CA ARG A 258 9.06 1.00 1.45
C ARG A 258 8.84 2.24 2.32
N CYS A 259 9.55 2.30 3.46
CA CYS A 259 9.34 3.34 4.48
C CYS A 259 9.62 4.76 3.97
N ALA A 260 10.60 4.95 3.09
CA ALA A 260 10.86 6.26 2.48
C ALA A 260 9.65 6.78 1.71
N GLU A 261 9.07 5.95 0.83
CA GLU A 261 7.87 6.30 0.07
C GLU A 261 6.61 6.44 0.96
N ALA A 262 6.59 5.71 2.09
CA ALA A 262 5.53 5.86 3.08
C ALA A 262 5.57 7.25 3.73
N LEU A 263 6.77 7.75 4.08
CA LEU A 263 6.95 9.09 4.62
C LEU A 263 6.54 10.18 3.62
N GLU A 264 6.90 10.05 2.35
CA GLU A 264 6.46 10.97 1.28
C GLU A 264 4.92 11.05 1.19
N ALA A 265 4.24 9.90 1.32
CA ALA A 265 2.77 9.86 1.32
C ALA A 265 2.18 10.56 2.56
N LEU A 266 2.79 10.40 3.73
CA LEU A 266 2.37 11.10 4.95
C LEU A 266 2.60 12.61 4.86
N GLU A 267 3.71 13.06 4.31
CA GLU A 267 3.95 14.48 4.05
C GLU A 267 2.92 15.06 3.08
N ALA A 268 2.52 14.30 2.06
CA ALA A 268 1.45 14.70 1.15
C ALA A 268 0.10 14.80 1.89
N ALA A 269 -0.21 13.84 2.77
CA ALA A 269 -1.41 13.87 3.59
C ALA A 269 -1.44 15.06 4.56
N ASP A 270 -0.31 15.40 5.15
CA ASP A 270 -0.18 16.56 6.05
C ASP A 270 -0.33 17.89 5.29
N ARG A 271 0.23 18.01 4.08
CA ARG A 271 0.02 19.20 3.23
C ARG A 271 -1.45 19.39 2.84
N ASP A 272 -2.16 18.31 2.56
CA ASP A 272 -3.60 18.36 2.30
C ASP A 272 -4.39 18.71 3.58
N ALA A 273 -3.88 18.33 4.77
CA ALA A 273 -4.48 18.66 6.06
C ALA A 273 -4.40 20.14 6.42
N LEU A 274 -3.34 20.83 6.02
CA LEU A 274 -3.17 22.27 6.30
C LEU A 274 -4.25 23.15 5.65
N ARG A 275 -4.96 22.64 4.65
CA ARG A 275 -6.08 23.34 4.01
C ARG A 275 -7.40 23.25 4.79
N GLY A 276 -7.48 22.28 5.72
CA GLY A 276 -8.62 22.09 6.61
C GLY A 276 -8.15 21.41 7.88
N ASP A 277 -7.61 22.20 8.82
CA ASP A 277 -6.97 21.73 10.06
C ASP A 277 -7.96 21.00 10.98
N THR A 278 -8.36 19.80 10.58
CA THR A 278 -9.30 18.99 11.36
C THR A 278 -8.54 18.12 12.37
N ARG A 279 -9.00 18.13 13.61
CA ARG A 279 -8.50 17.28 14.71
C ARG A 279 -8.39 15.81 14.28
N ARG A 280 -9.44 15.28 13.65
CA ARG A 280 -9.48 13.89 13.16
C ARG A 280 -8.44 13.62 12.05
N GLY A 281 -8.21 14.59 11.19
CA GLY A 281 -7.17 14.51 10.16
C GLY A 281 -5.78 14.36 10.75
N LYS A 282 -5.45 15.15 11.78
CA LYS A 282 -4.19 15.04 12.52
C LYS A 282 -4.03 13.66 13.16
N VAL A 283 -5.09 13.15 13.81
CA VAL A 283 -5.06 11.82 14.42
C VAL A 283 -4.81 10.73 13.38
N THR A 284 -5.48 10.79 12.23
CA THR A 284 -5.29 9.81 11.14
C THR A 284 -3.83 9.80 10.66
N SER A 285 -3.24 10.97 10.44
CA SER A 285 -1.81 11.09 10.05
C SER A 285 -0.88 10.55 11.15
N LEU A 286 -1.15 10.84 12.43
CA LEU A 286 -0.34 10.36 13.55
C LEU A 286 -0.41 8.82 13.68
N LEU A 287 -1.59 8.23 13.55
CA LEU A 287 -1.74 6.77 13.61
C LEU A 287 -1.03 6.08 12.42
N ALA A 288 -1.14 6.62 11.21
CA ALA A 288 -0.39 6.11 10.08
C ALA A 288 1.13 6.29 10.27
N ARG A 289 1.57 7.40 10.86
CA ARG A 289 2.97 7.65 11.20
C ARG A 289 3.49 6.66 12.26
N LEU A 290 2.66 6.23 13.21
CA LEU A 290 3.01 5.16 14.16
C LEU A 290 3.33 3.85 13.45
N TRP A 291 2.55 3.46 12.42
CA TRP A 291 2.84 2.28 11.61
C TRP A 291 4.20 2.39 10.90
N VAL A 292 4.49 3.52 10.25
CA VAL A 292 5.78 3.72 9.56
C VAL A 292 6.94 3.73 10.56
N THR A 293 6.81 4.46 11.67
CA THR A 293 7.84 4.56 12.72
C THR A 293 8.15 3.19 13.34
N ARG A 294 7.15 2.35 13.55
CA ARG A 294 7.33 0.98 14.04
C ARG A 294 8.34 0.20 13.20
N TRP A 295 8.19 0.23 11.88
CA TRP A 295 9.04 -0.56 10.98
C TRP A 295 10.31 0.17 10.53
N GLN A 296 10.38 1.48 10.69
CA GLN A 296 11.57 2.27 10.37
C GLN A 296 12.55 2.36 11.55
N LEU A 297 12.04 2.59 12.76
CA LEU A 297 12.83 2.90 13.95
C LEU A 297 12.57 1.94 15.13
N GLY A 298 11.59 1.08 15.01
CA GLY A 298 11.17 0.13 16.04
C GLY A 298 10.10 0.67 17.02
N PRO A 299 9.46 -0.24 17.79
CA PRO A 299 8.33 0.08 18.65
C PRO A 299 8.62 1.16 19.70
N ALA A 300 9.81 1.18 20.27
CA ALA A 300 10.17 2.15 21.33
C ALA A 300 10.08 3.60 20.85
N SER A 301 10.36 3.86 19.58
CA SER A 301 10.31 5.19 18.97
C SER A 301 8.89 5.75 18.79
N CYS A 302 7.87 4.90 18.97
CA CYS A 302 6.46 5.30 18.87
C CYS A 302 5.94 6.10 20.08
N ARG A 303 6.65 6.14 21.22
CA ARG A 303 6.15 6.73 22.48
C ARG A 303 5.67 8.17 22.36
N ALA A 304 6.44 9.03 21.73
CA ALA A 304 6.10 10.44 21.57
C ALA A 304 4.84 10.63 20.70
N LEU A 305 4.72 9.87 19.61
CA LEU A 305 3.57 9.92 18.72
C LEU A 305 2.29 9.38 19.40
N ILE A 306 2.42 8.33 20.25
CA ILE A 306 1.31 7.81 21.05
C ILE A 306 0.77 8.90 21.99
N GLN A 307 1.67 9.64 22.66
CA GLN A 307 1.26 10.71 23.57
C GLN A 307 0.53 11.82 22.81
N GLN A 308 1.06 12.27 21.67
CA GLN A 308 0.41 13.27 20.82
C GLN A 308 -0.97 12.80 20.32
N ALA A 309 -1.07 11.53 19.88
CA ALA A 309 -2.34 10.97 19.44
C ALA A 309 -3.36 10.91 20.58
N ARG A 310 -2.95 10.52 21.80
CA ARG A 310 -3.80 10.43 22.98
C ARG A 310 -4.43 11.78 23.34
N GLU A 311 -3.70 12.88 23.22
CA GLU A 311 -4.18 14.25 23.48
C GLU A 311 -5.25 14.71 22.48
N LEU A 312 -5.21 14.17 21.27
CA LEU A 312 -6.12 14.53 20.19
C LEU A 312 -7.33 13.60 20.03
N ILE A 313 -7.24 12.35 20.47
CA ILE A 313 -8.32 11.36 20.31
C ILE A 313 -9.42 11.63 21.32
N GLU A 314 -10.65 11.79 20.83
CA GLU A 314 -11.80 11.91 21.71
C GLU A 314 -12.24 10.56 22.30
N PRO A 315 -12.81 10.56 23.54
CA PRO A 315 -13.29 9.32 24.16
C PRO A 315 -14.33 8.55 23.33
N ARG A 316 -15.07 9.26 22.47
CA ARG A 316 -16.09 8.65 21.58
C ARG A 316 -15.51 8.12 20.25
N ASP A 317 -14.25 8.40 19.92
CA ASP A 317 -13.64 7.90 18.68
C ASP A 317 -13.11 6.48 18.86
N VAL A 318 -14.02 5.54 18.74
CA VAL A 318 -13.79 4.11 19.01
C VAL A 318 -12.69 3.52 18.14
N ALA A 319 -12.68 3.86 16.83
CA ALA A 319 -11.72 3.32 15.88
C ALA A 319 -10.29 3.71 16.23
N PHE A 320 -10.06 5.00 16.47
CA PHE A 320 -8.74 5.54 16.78
C PHE A 320 -8.25 5.11 18.16
N ARG A 321 -9.14 5.02 19.15
CA ARG A 321 -8.79 4.45 20.46
C ARG A 321 -8.34 3.00 20.36
N ALA A 322 -9.06 2.19 19.60
CA ALA A 322 -8.71 0.78 19.41
C ALA A 322 -7.32 0.62 18.76
N GLU A 323 -7.01 1.42 17.75
CA GLU A 323 -5.70 1.42 17.10
C GLU A 323 -4.60 1.90 18.04
N LEU A 324 -4.84 2.99 18.78
CA LEU A 324 -3.89 3.54 19.76
C LEU A 324 -3.55 2.51 20.85
N PHE A 325 -4.54 1.83 21.43
CA PHE A 325 -4.30 0.77 22.42
C PHE A 325 -3.44 -0.37 21.85
N GLY A 326 -3.62 -0.71 20.57
CA GLY A 326 -2.75 -1.67 19.88
C GLY A 326 -1.28 -1.24 19.90
N PHE A 327 -0.98 0.03 19.62
CA PHE A 327 0.38 0.57 19.71
C PHE A 327 0.89 0.68 21.15
N GLU A 328 0.04 0.99 22.11
CA GLU A 328 0.41 1.02 23.53
C GLU A 328 0.85 -0.36 24.01
N ILE A 329 0.12 -1.43 23.63
CA ILE A 329 0.52 -2.82 23.91
C ILE A 329 1.88 -3.13 23.29
N LEU A 330 2.07 -2.76 22.01
CA LEU A 330 3.31 -3.01 21.30
C LEU A 330 4.52 -2.38 22.00
N VAL A 331 4.40 -1.09 22.36
CA VAL A 331 5.47 -0.34 23.06
C VAL A 331 5.71 -0.86 24.46
N ALA A 332 4.65 -1.20 25.19
CA ALA A 332 4.75 -1.76 26.54
C ALA A 332 5.43 -3.14 26.53
N ARG A 333 5.10 -4.01 25.57
CA ARG A 333 5.78 -5.31 25.38
C ARG A 333 7.27 -5.13 25.08
N ALA A 334 7.61 -4.19 24.19
CA ALA A 334 9.00 -3.90 23.87
C ALA A 334 9.80 -3.37 25.08
N ALA A 335 9.10 -2.76 26.05
CA ALA A 335 9.67 -2.28 27.32
C ALA A 335 9.63 -3.32 28.45
N GLY A 336 8.99 -4.48 28.26
CA GLY A 336 8.77 -5.48 29.33
C GLY A 336 7.74 -5.04 30.38
N ASP A 337 6.88 -4.03 30.09
CA ASP A 337 5.92 -3.46 31.03
C ASP A 337 4.58 -4.25 30.96
N GLY A 338 4.52 -5.33 31.74
CA GLY A 338 3.36 -6.21 31.80
C GLY A 338 2.07 -5.52 32.27
N ASP A 339 2.17 -4.59 33.22
CA ASP A 339 1.01 -3.89 33.80
C ASP A 339 0.32 -2.99 32.74
N ARG A 340 1.12 -2.27 31.94
CA ARG A 340 0.59 -1.50 30.82
C ARG A 340 -0.01 -2.35 29.72
N VAL A 341 0.58 -3.51 29.45
CA VAL A 341 0.00 -4.49 28.50
C VAL A 341 -1.37 -4.94 29.00
N ALA A 342 -1.48 -5.35 30.28
CA ALA A 342 -2.73 -5.80 30.87
C ALA A 342 -3.80 -4.70 30.88
N HIS A 343 -3.44 -3.47 31.21
CA HIS A 343 -4.34 -2.31 31.18
C HIS A 343 -4.87 -2.07 29.76
N ALA A 344 -4.01 -1.93 28.77
CA ALA A 344 -4.41 -1.64 27.39
C ALA A 344 -5.25 -2.78 26.77
N LEU A 345 -4.95 -4.05 27.08
CA LEU A 345 -5.80 -5.19 26.72
C LEU A 345 -7.18 -5.11 27.39
N GLY A 346 -7.26 -4.70 28.67
CA GLY A 346 -8.50 -4.47 29.39
C GLY A 346 -9.38 -3.44 28.69
N GLU A 347 -8.81 -2.29 28.32
CA GLU A 347 -9.49 -1.23 27.58
C GLU A 347 -9.98 -1.72 26.20
N LEU A 348 -9.16 -2.44 25.44
CA LEU A 348 -9.57 -3.03 24.17
C LEU A 348 -10.72 -4.02 24.31
N ARG A 349 -10.69 -4.88 25.35
CA ARG A 349 -11.77 -5.83 25.65
C ARG A 349 -13.06 -5.09 26.00
N ALA A 350 -12.99 -4.02 26.81
CA ALA A 350 -14.13 -3.19 27.15
C ALA A 350 -14.71 -2.50 25.89
N LEU A 351 -13.85 -1.90 25.08
CA LEU A 351 -14.23 -1.23 23.85
C LEU A 351 -14.92 -2.20 22.88
N TRP A 352 -14.36 -3.40 22.69
CA TRP A 352 -14.96 -4.41 21.81
C TRP A 352 -16.31 -4.92 22.33
N ARG A 353 -16.44 -5.16 23.64
CA ARG A 353 -17.72 -5.60 24.24
C ARG A 353 -18.85 -4.60 24.02
N THR A 354 -18.54 -3.30 24.10
CA THR A 354 -19.53 -2.23 23.98
C THR A 354 -19.88 -1.86 22.56
N THR A 355 -18.92 -1.99 21.62
CA THR A 355 -19.07 -1.46 20.26
C THR A 355 -19.06 -2.51 19.16
N GLN A 356 -18.54 -3.71 19.44
CA GLN A 356 -18.29 -4.77 18.45
C GLN A 356 -17.41 -4.32 17.28
N HIS A 357 -16.55 -3.29 17.49
CA HIS A 357 -15.76 -2.68 16.44
C HIS A 357 -14.65 -3.62 15.95
N PHE A 358 -14.55 -3.78 14.62
CA PHE A 358 -13.58 -4.72 14.02
C PHE A 358 -12.12 -4.37 14.33
N THR A 359 -11.73 -3.07 14.43
CA THR A 359 -10.36 -2.69 14.78
C THR A 359 -9.99 -3.15 16.18
N ALA A 360 -10.92 -3.05 17.15
CA ALA A 360 -10.71 -3.57 18.49
C ALA A 360 -10.59 -5.11 18.47
N LYS A 361 -11.42 -5.79 17.68
CA LYS A 361 -11.34 -7.24 17.46
C LYS A 361 -10.00 -7.64 16.82
N SER A 362 -9.55 -6.93 15.79
CA SER A 362 -8.26 -7.15 15.12
C SER A 362 -7.10 -6.96 16.09
N ALA A 363 -7.06 -5.87 16.85
CA ALA A 363 -6.01 -5.62 17.85
C ALA A 363 -5.99 -6.70 18.94
N LEU A 364 -7.15 -7.13 19.45
CA LEU A 364 -7.23 -8.27 20.35
C LEU A 364 -6.73 -9.55 19.67
N GLY A 365 -7.10 -9.78 18.41
CA GLY A 365 -6.62 -10.90 17.64
C GLY A 365 -5.09 -10.95 17.49
N GLN A 366 -4.43 -9.79 17.45
CA GLN A 366 -2.96 -9.68 17.36
C GLN A 366 -2.27 -9.91 18.70
N TYR A 367 -2.82 -9.38 19.79
CA TYR A 367 -2.10 -9.26 21.06
C TYR A 367 -2.66 -10.10 22.20
N ASP A 368 -3.91 -10.55 22.15
CA ASP A 368 -4.54 -11.37 23.17
C ASP A 368 -4.31 -12.86 22.87
N SER A 369 -3.47 -13.53 23.66
CA SER A 369 -3.14 -14.95 23.49
C SER A 369 -4.35 -15.88 23.67
N GLU A 370 -5.34 -15.45 24.47
CA GLU A 370 -6.55 -16.23 24.73
C GLU A 370 -7.56 -16.19 23.55
N ARG A 371 -7.35 -15.28 22.60
CA ARG A 371 -8.29 -15.07 21.47
C ARG A 371 -7.63 -15.38 20.13
N ARG A 372 -8.18 -16.37 19.41
CA ARG A 372 -7.71 -16.76 18.06
C ARG A 372 -8.54 -16.14 16.92
N ALA A 373 -9.36 -15.14 17.18
CA ALA A 373 -10.31 -14.64 16.19
C ALA A 373 -9.67 -13.60 15.24
N SER A 374 -9.74 -13.84 13.94
CA SER A 374 -9.58 -12.82 12.89
C SER A 374 -10.69 -11.76 12.99
N ALA A 375 -10.43 -10.55 12.50
CA ALA A 375 -11.45 -9.51 12.41
C ALA A 375 -12.57 -9.92 11.44
N PHE A 376 -12.21 -10.61 10.35
CA PHE A 376 -13.08 -11.14 9.30
C PHE A 376 -12.59 -12.51 8.85
N ASP A 377 -13.42 -13.25 8.11
CA ASP A 377 -13.03 -14.55 7.56
C ASP A 377 -11.91 -14.43 6.51
N GLU A 378 -11.90 -13.32 5.73
CA GLU A 378 -10.88 -13.05 4.71
C GLU A 378 -9.69 -12.20 5.22
N ASP A 379 -9.65 -11.89 6.50
CA ASP A 379 -8.58 -11.07 7.09
C ASP A 379 -7.21 -11.79 7.01
N ALA A 380 -6.40 -11.34 6.06
CA ALA A 380 -5.06 -11.88 5.87
C ALA A 380 -4.00 -11.20 6.75
N VAL A 381 -4.26 -9.98 7.22
CA VAL A 381 -3.28 -9.13 7.91
C VAL A 381 -3.21 -9.42 9.41
N THR A 382 -4.35 -9.54 10.09
CA THR A 382 -4.35 -9.80 11.54
C THR A 382 -3.59 -11.07 11.94
N PRO A 383 -3.74 -12.23 11.23
CA PRO A 383 -2.95 -13.42 11.51
C PRO A 383 -1.44 -13.20 11.32
N ILE A 384 -1.04 -12.43 10.29
CA ILE A 384 0.36 -12.09 10.06
C ILE A 384 0.91 -11.21 11.20
N LEU A 385 0.22 -10.14 11.56
CA LEU A 385 0.66 -9.27 12.64
C LEU A 385 0.70 -9.98 13.99
N ARG A 386 -0.18 -10.97 14.21
CA ARG A 386 -0.09 -11.89 15.36
C ARG A 386 1.19 -12.71 15.31
N ALA A 387 1.47 -13.36 14.18
CA ALA A 387 2.67 -14.16 14.00
C ALA A 387 3.94 -13.32 14.25
N VAL A 388 3.96 -12.08 13.73
CA VAL A 388 5.04 -11.11 14.00
C VAL A 388 5.16 -10.81 15.49
N ALA A 389 4.05 -10.55 16.18
CA ALA A 389 4.04 -10.26 17.61
C ALA A 389 4.46 -11.48 18.47
N GLN A 390 4.30 -12.71 17.97
CA GLN A 390 4.67 -13.97 18.59
C GLN A 390 6.01 -14.52 18.09
N ARG A 391 6.62 -13.91 17.08
CA ARG A 391 7.81 -14.38 16.37
C ARG A 391 7.64 -15.80 15.81
N ASP A 392 6.45 -16.07 15.28
CA ASP A 392 6.10 -17.35 14.67
C ASP A 392 6.57 -17.40 13.21
N LEU A 393 7.69 -18.07 12.97
CA LEU A 393 8.28 -18.24 11.65
C LEU A 393 7.40 -19.05 10.69
N GLY A 394 6.41 -19.79 11.18
CA GLY A 394 5.46 -20.53 10.33
C GLY A 394 4.64 -19.63 9.40
N ALA A 395 4.60 -18.32 9.68
CA ALA A 395 3.94 -17.35 8.81
C ALA A 395 4.81 -16.82 7.66
N LEU A 396 6.10 -17.15 7.60
CA LEU A 396 7.07 -16.54 6.70
C LEU A 396 6.67 -16.66 5.22
N SER A 397 6.35 -17.86 4.76
CA SER A 397 5.93 -18.09 3.35
C SER A 397 4.69 -17.26 2.98
N ARG A 398 3.74 -17.13 3.90
CA ARG A 398 2.54 -16.30 3.68
C ARG A 398 2.88 -14.81 3.61
N ILE A 399 3.80 -14.33 4.46
CA ILE A 399 4.30 -12.95 4.44
C ILE A 399 4.97 -12.64 3.10
N VAL A 400 5.82 -13.55 2.62
CA VAL A 400 6.49 -13.45 1.32
C VAL A 400 5.49 -13.45 0.18
N ALA A 401 4.54 -14.39 0.18
CA ALA A 401 3.50 -14.47 -0.86
C ALA A 401 2.65 -13.21 -0.98
N LEU A 402 2.38 -12.50 0.13
CA LEU A 402 1.66 -11.23 0.15
C LEU A 402 2.56 -10.01 -0.09
N GLY A 403 3.87 -10.20 -0.24
CA GLY A 403 4.84 -9.13 -0.45
C GLY A 403 5.01 -8.20 0.77
N LEU A 404 4.73 -8.67 1.99
CA LEU A 404 4.79 -7.89 3.23
C LEU A 404 6.20 -7.93 3.85
N HIS A 405 7.22 -7.69 3.03
CA HIS A 405 8.63 -7.91 3.41
C HIS A 405 9.10 -6.98 4.54
N GLY A 406 8.47 -5.82 4.73
CA GLY A 406 8.80 -4.86 5.78
C GLY A 406 8.58 -5.39 7.20
N VAL A 407 7.74 -6.42 7.38
CA VAL A 407 7.50 -7.01 8.72
C VAL A 407 8.47 -8.12 9.08
N ILE A 408 9.27 -8.61 8.12
CA ILE A 408 10.18 -9.75 8.33
C ILE A 408 11.26 -9.46 9.39
N PRO A 409 11.91 -8.28 9.43
CA PRO A 409 12.86 -8.00 10.50
C PRO A 409 12.26 -8.15 11.91
N GLU A 410 11.04 -7.60 12.12
CA GLU A 410 10.35 -7.70 13.41
C GLU A 410 9.94 -9.15 13.73
N LEU A 411 9.47 -9.92 12.73
CA LEU A 411 9.20 -11.35 12.87
C LEU A 411 10.42 -12.12 13.40
N LEU A 412 11.60 -11.77 12.89
CA LEU A 412 12.88 -12.35 13.31
C LEU A 412 13.40 -11.77 14.66
N GLY A 413 12.67 -10.85 15.27
CA GLY A 413 13.08 -10.19 16.51
C GLY A 413 14.21 -9.18 16.32
N LEU A 414 14.42 -8.70 15.11
CA LEU A 414 15.46 -7.74 14.78
C LEU A 414 14.95 -6.31 14.93
N VAL A 415 15.77 -5.44 15.49
CA VAL A 415 15.48 -3.99 15.52
C VAL A 415 15.79 -3.43 14.13
N PRO A 416 14.98 -2.51 13.57
CA PRO A 416 15.25 -1.92 12.25
C PRO A 416 16.66 -1.35 12.12
N GLY A 417 17.31 -1.54 10.96
CA GLY A 417 18.69 -1.11 10.75
C GLY A 417 19.21 -1.51 9.38
N ARG A 418 20.54 -1.47 9.22
CA ARG A 418 21.21 -1.92 7.99
C ARG A 418 21.63 -3.37 8.12
N ARG A 419 21.16 -4.23 7.21
CA ARG A 419 21.51 -5.65 7.21
C ARG A 419 21.13 -6.38 5.94
N MET A 420 21.67 -7.57 5.80
CA MET A 420 21.24 -8.59 4.84
C MET A 420 20.51 -9.71 5.58
N ILE A 421 19.36 -10.17 5.06
CA ILE A 421 18.60 -11.29 5.62
C ILE A 421 18.44 -12.32 4.50
N LEU A 422 19.11 -13.45 4.64
CA LEU A 422 19.01 -14.56 3.71
C LEU A 422 17.96 -15.56 4.21
N ILE A 423 16.98 -15.86 3.36
CA ILE A 423 15.87 -16.78 3.63
C ILE A 423 15.93 -17.91 2.58
N PRO A 424 16.73 -18.96 2.82
CA PRO A 424 16.94 -20.02 1.82
C PRO A 424 15.67 -20.79 1.47
N SER A 425 14.75 -20.98 2.43
CA SER A 425 13.48 -21.68 2.21
C SER A 425 12.54 -20.97 1.22
N GLU A 426 12.72 -19.68 1.03
CA GLU A 426 11.90 -18.85 0.13
C GLU A 426 12.69 -18.35 -1.09
N ASP A 427 13.92 -18.79 -1.26
CA ASP A 427 14.82 -18.34 -2.33
C ASP A 427 14.98 -16.81 -2.36
N LEU A 428 15.14 -16.17 -1.18
CA LEU A 428 15.16 -14.73 -1.02
C LEU A 428 16.41 -14.24 -0.29
N LEU A 429 16.89 -13.07 -0.74
CA LEU A 429 17.79 -12.20 0.02
C LEU A 429 17.13 -10.84 0.16
N LEU A 430 16.96 -10.39 1.41
CA LEU A 430 16.46 -9.06 1.72
C LEU A 430 17.62 -8.14 2.09
N LEU A 431 17.63 -6.95 1.51
CA LEU A 431 18.56 -5.87 1.84
C LEU A 431 17.76 -4.82 2.61
N GLU A 432 17.92 -4.77 3.93
CA GLU A 432 17.21 -3.82 4.78
C GLU A 432 18.10 -2.61 5.09
N ASP A 433 17.57 -1.41 4.86
CA ASP A 433 18.16 -0.15 5.28
C ASP A 433 17.08 0.71 5.97
N HIS A 434 17.02 0.63 7.32
CA HIS A 434 16.08 1.38 8.16
C HIS A 434 14.63 1.31 7.66
N GLY A 435 14.09 0.10 7.54
CA GLY A 435 12.72 -0.16 7.11
C GLY A 435 12.50 -0.08 5.60
N ASN A 436 13.52 0.25 4.82
CA ASN A 436 13.50 0.08 3.37
C ASN A 436 14.10 -1.29 3.04
N VAL A 437 13.31 -2.12 2.38
CA VAL A 437 13.65 -3.51 2.07
C VAL A 437 13.68 -3.71 0.56
N ILE A 438 14.86 -4.02 0.03
CA ILE A 438 15.01 -4.46 -1.35
C ILE A 438 14.99 -5.98 -1.36
N VAL A 439 14.09 -6.55 -2.16
CA VAL A 439 13.93 -7.99 -2.30
C VAL A 439 14.73 -8.48 -3.49
N ARG A 440 15.56 -9.48 -3.28
CA ARG A 440 16.31 -10.19 -4.31
C ARG A 440 15.82 -11.64 -4.38
N HIS A 441 15.09 -11.94 -5.43
CA HIS A 441 14.60 -13.30 -5.69
C HIS A 441 15.69 -14.14 -6.35
N ARG A 442 15.69 -15.43 -6.01
CA ARG A 442 16.58 -16.45 -6.62
C ARG A 442 18.05 -16.03 -6.56
N PRO A 443 18.61 -15.84 -5.36
CA PRO A 443 20.03 -15.55 -5.24
C PRO A 443 20.84 -16.66 -5.91
N PRO A 444 21.93 -16.33 -6.63
CA PRO A 444 22.79 -17.32 -7.25
C PRO A 444 23.18 -18.41 -6.26
N ARG A 445 23.27 -19.66 -6.68
CA ARG A 445 23.54 -20.82 -5.80
C ARG A 445 24.75 -20.65 -4.89
N TRP A 446 25.78 -19.94 -5.35
CA TRP A 446 26.97 -19.63 -4.55
C TRP A 446 26.75 -18.52 -3.52
N CYS A 447 25.74 -17.66 -3.70
CA CYS A 447 25.48 -16.48 -2.84
C CYS A 447 25.21 -16.85 -1.38
N PRO A 448 24.36 -17.85 -1.04
CA PRO A 448 24.16 -18.27 0.35
C PRO A 448 25.43 -18.75 1.03
N ALA A 449 26.26 -19.53 0.34
CA ALA A 449 27.53 -20.03 0.87
C ALA A 449 28.52 -18.88 1.12
N LEU A 450 28.66 -17.97 0.15
CA LEU A 450 29.53 -16.82 0.30
C LEU A 450 29.08 -15.88 1.42
N LEU A 451 27.79 -15.59 1.53
CA LEU A 451 27.26 -14.76 2.61
C LEU A 451 27.47 -15.42 3.99
N ARG A 452 27.37 -16.75 4.13
CA ARG A 452 27.71 -17.47 5.37
C ARG A 452 29.20 -17.28 5.74
N ILE A 453 30.08 -17.36 4.74
CA ILE A 453 31.52 -17.17 4.96
C ILE A 453 31.80 -15.75 5.43
N LEU A 454 31.20 -14.75 4.77
CA LEU A 454 31.37 -13.34 5.09
C LEU A 454 30.69 -12.92 6.40
N ALA A 455 29.60 -13.58 6.79
CA ALA A 455 28.87 -13.31 8.04
C ALA A 455 29.69 -13.62 9.30
N SER A 456 30.69 -14.46 9.19
CA SER A 456 31.57 -14.82 10.33
C SER A 456 32.74 -13.85 10.56
N GLY A 457 32.75 -12.71 9.84
CA GLY A 457 33.79 -11.68 9.95
C GLY A 457 34.67 -11.61 8.71
N ASP A 458 35.90 -11.11 8.87
CA ASP A 458 36.88 -11.08 7.78
C ASP A 458 37.14 -12.47 7.20
N ALA A 459 36.85 -12.61 5.92
CA ALA A 459 37.06 -13.85 5.19
C ALA A 459 38.29 -13.74 4.29
N SER A 460 39.34 -14.49 4.65
CA SER A 460 40.50 -14.57 3.77
C SER A 460 40.13 -15.22 2.43
N LYS A 461 40.90 -14.96 1.39
CA LYS A 461 40.67 -15.56 0.09
C LYS A 461 40.75 -17.09 0.14
N GLU A 462 41.65 -17.64 0.95
CA GLU A 462 41.79 -19.08 1.20
C GLU A 462 40.48 -19.65 1.77
N ARG A 463 39.88 -18.95 2.74
CA ARG A 463 38.62 -19.37 3.36
C ARG A 463 37.45 -19.29 2.37
N ILE A 464 37.42 -18.28 1.49
CA ILE A 464 36.43 -18.18 0.44
C ILE A 464 36.58 -19.34 -0.56
N VAL A 465 37.84 -19.64 -0.97
CA VAL A 465 38.14 -20.73 -1.92
C VAL A 465 37.77 -22.08 -1.30
N ALA A 466 38.15 -22.33 -0.06
CA ALA A 466 37.81 -23.56 0.64
C ALA A 466 36.29 -23.72 0.81
N GLY A 467 35.58 -22.65 1.20
CA GLY A 467 34.14 -22.71 1.50
C GLY A 467 33.25 -22.75 0.27
N LEU A 468 33.66 -22.11 -0.85
CA LEU A 468 32.88 -22.12 -2.09
C LEU A 468 33.21 -23.32 -2.96
N TRP A 469 34.47 -23.71 -3.05
CA TRP A 469 34.94 -24.70 -4.03
C TRP A 469 35.44 -25.99 -3.42
N GLY A 470 35.49 -26.07 -2.10
CA GLY A 470 35.99 -27.28 -1.38
C GLY A 470 37.49 -27.53 -1.58
N LEU A 471 38.24 -26.53 -2.06
CA LEU A 471 39.66 -26.69 -2.36
C LEU A 471 40.49 -26.53 -1.09
N ARG A 472 41.45 -27.47 -0.86
CA ARG A 472 42.32 -27.47 0.34
C ARG A 472 43.52 -26.55 0.21
N ALA A 473 43.94 -26.23 -1.00
CA ALA A 473 45.09 -25.37 -1.27
C ALA A 473 44.66 -24.10 -2.05
N TYR A 474 45.20 -22.98 -1.61
CA TYR A 474 44.98 -21.69 -2.28
C TYR A 474 46.25 -21.31 -3.05
N HIS A 475 46.04 -20.96 -4.33
CA HIS A 475 47.08 -20.44 -5.23
C HIS A 475 46.64 -19.07 -5.77
N PRO A 476 47.34 -17.97 -5.42
CA PRO A 476 46.92 -16.61 -5.78
C PRO A 476 46.67 -16.43 -7.29
N GLU A 477 47.57 -16.90 -8.14
CA GLU A 477 47.47 -16.73 -9.58
C GLU A 477 46.23 -17.43 -10.17
N LEU A 478 45.83 -18.59 -9.61
CA LEU A 478 44.69 -19.35 -10.10
C LEU A 478 43.36 -18.93 -9.48
N HIS A 479 43.34 -18.60 -8.18
CA HIS A 479 42.13 -18.42 -7.42
C HIS A 479 41.71 -16.96 -7.26
N ASP A 480 42.66 -15.98 -7.32
CA ASP A 480 42.31 -14.56 -7.19
C ASP A 480 41.31 -14.07 -8.27
N PRO A 481 41.48 -14.38 -9.54
CA PRO A 481 40.53 -13.91 -10.57
C PRO A 481 39.09 -14.42 -10.36
N PRO A 482 38.83 -15.73 -10.10
CA PRO A 482 37.49 -16.21 -9.80
C PRO A 482 36.92 -15.64 -8.49
N VAL A 483 37.72 -15.46 -7.41
CA VAL A 483 37.27 -14.79 -6.19
C VAL A 483 36.82 -13.37 -6.48
N ARG A 484 37.65 -12.57 -7.17
CA ARG A 484 37.30 -11.20 -7.55
C ARG A 484 36.03 -11.12 -8.40
N THR A 485 35.89 -12.02 -9.37
CA THR A 485 34.70 -12.10 -10.21
C THR A 485 33.45 -12.42 -9.38
N THR A 486 33.53 -13.38 -8.45
CA THR A 486 32.42 -13.76 -7.57
C THR A 486 32.01 -12.60 -6.66
N ILE A 487 32.98 -11.92 -6.05
CA ILE A 487 32.71 -10.72 -5.23
C ILE A 487 32.11 -9.59 -6.08
N HIS A 488 32.60 -9.39 -7.29
CA HIS A 488 32.02 -8.39 -8.20
C HIS A 488 30.56 -8.72 -8.55
N ARG A 489 30.28 -9.99 -8.86
CA ARG A 489 28.92 -10.48 -9.10
C ARG A 489 28.03 -10.29 -7.86
N LEU A 490 28.55 -10.58 -6.65
CA LEU A 490 27.81 -10.32 -5.41
C LEU A 490 27.49 -8.83 -5.24
N ARG A 491 28.47 -7.95 -5.41
CA ARG A 491 28.26 -6.50 -5.35
C ARG A 491 27.20 -6.02 -6.36
N THR A 492 27.24 -6.53 -7.57
CA THR A 492 26.25 -6.24 -8.61
C THR A 492 24.85 -6.71 -8.18
N PHE A 493 24.75 -7.90 -7.59
CA PHE A 493 23.50 -8.44 -7.08
C PHE A 493 22.95 -7.64 -5.90
N LEU A 494 23.81 -7.04 -5.07
CA LEU A 494 23.45 -6.21 -3.91
C LEU A 494 23.12 -4.76 -4.26
N GLN A 495 23.20 -4.32 -5.53
CA GLN A 495 22.89 -2.93 -5.88
C GLN A 495 21.55 -2.48 -5.30
N PRO A 496 21.44 -1.21 -4.78
CA PRO A 496 22.46 -0.16 -4.78
C PRO A 496 23.51 -0.26 -3.65
N HIS A 497 23.42 -1.27 -2.79
CA HIS A 497 24.24 -1.42 -1.59
C HIS A 497 25.59 -2.11 -1.84
N VAL A 498 26.29 -1.76 -2.91
CA VAL A 498 27.58 -2.38 -3.29
C VAL A 498 28.66 -2.23 -2.22
N SER A 499 28.61 -1.16 -1.42
CA SER A 499 29.53 -0.87 -0.33
C SER A 499 29.34 -1.77 0.90
N TRP A 500 28.30 -2.60 0.92
CA TRP A 500 28.11 -3.56 2.02
C TRP A 500 29.09 -4.73 1.98
N ILE A 501 29.84 -4.88 0.89
CA ILE A 501 30.98 -5.78 0.78
C ILE A 501 32.23 -4.95 0.51
N GLU A 502 33.19 -4.97 1.40
CA GLU A 502 34.45 -4.26 1.23
C GLU A 502 35.66 -5.20 1.21
N VAL A 503 36.79 -4.68 0.75
CA VAL A 503 38.07 -5.36 0.78
C VAL A 503 38.66 -5.16 2.19
N SER A 504 39.11 -6.22 2.82
CA SER A 504 39.88 -6.19 4.05
C SER A 504 41.37 -6.48 3.78
N GLU A 505 42.21 -6.41 4.82
CA GLU A 505 43.63 -6.71 4.70
C GLU A 505 43.90 -8.12 4.21
N THR A 506 43.07 -9.09 4.62
CA THR A 506 43.25 -10.50 4.29
C THR A 506 42.35 -11.00 3.16
N GLY A 507 41.28 -10.26 2.82
CA GLY A 507 40.31 -10.70 1.83
C GLY A 507 39.11 -9.78 1.72
N TYR A 508 37.93 -10.23 2.20
CA TYR A 508 36.68 -9.49 2.09
C TYR A 508 35.85 -9.60 3.37
N ARG A 509 35.06 -8.57 3.66
CA ARG A 509 34.11 -8.56 4.77
C ARG A 509 32.79 -7.88 4.40
N THR A 510 31.77 -8.13 5.20
CA THR A 510 30.54 -7.33 5.17
C THR A 510 30.65 -6.14 6.12
N THR A 511 30.12 -4.97 5.70
CA THR A 511 30.03 -3.78 6.57
C THR A 511 28.73 -3.75 7.36
N VAL A 512 27.82 -4.68 7.09
CA VAL A 512 26.51 -4.82 7.75
C VAL A 512 26.31 -6.28 8.21
N PRO A 513 25.52 -6.50 9.27
CA PRO A 513 25.18 -7.85 9.71
C PRO A 513 24.49 -8.67 8.63
N VAL A 514 24.81 -9.96 8.57
CA VAL A 514 24.12 -10.96 7.74
C VAL A 514 23.36 -11.91 8.64
N HIS A 515 22.04 -11.92 8.51
CA HIS A 515 21.16 -12.84 9.25
C HIS A 515 20.75 -13.99 8.33
N LEU A 516 21.01 -15.20 8.77
CA LEU A 516 20.62 -16.43 8.08
C LEU A 516 19.40 -17.01 8.79
N VAL A 517 18.27 -17.00 8.10
CA VAL A 517 17.06 -17.66 8.62
C VAL A 517 17.26 -19.17 8.46
N ALA A 518 17.13 -19.91 9.56
CA ALA A 518 17.30 -21.36 9.55
C ALA A 518 16.27 -21.99 8.59
N GLY A 519 16.78 -22.63 7.57
CA GLY A 519 16.03 -23.52 6.68
C GLY A 519 16.56 -24.94 6.88
N PRO A 520 15.93 -25.97 6.30
CA PRO A 520 16.56 -27.28 6.25
C PRO A 520 17.96 -27.09 5.65
N GLU A 521 18.98 -27.52 6.39
CA GLU A 521 20.34 -27.53 5.85
C GLU A 521 20.32 -28.34 4.56
N PRO A 522 20.75 -27.74 3.41
CA PRO A 522 20.95 -28.56 2.23
C PRO A 522 21.98 -29.64 2.66
N THR A 523 21.57 -30.90 2.64
CA THR A 523 22.47 -32.01 2.88
C THR A 523 23.62 -31.88 1.90
N ILE A 524 24.85 -32.16 2.36
CA ILE A 524 26.07 -32.11 1.53
C ILE A 524 25.91 -32.96 0.25
N ALA A 525 24.96 -33.90 0.22
CA ALA A 525 24.56 -34.68 -0.95
C ALA A 525 23.86 -33.87 -2.04
N ASP A 526 23.21 -32.71 -1.71
CA ASP A 526 22.58 -31.81 -2.66
C ASP A 526 23.54 -30.74 -3.20
N ALA A 527 24.80 -30.72 -2.76
CA ALA A 527 25.87 -29.94 -3.33
C ALA A 527 26.35 -30.60 -4.65
N ALA A 528 25.43 -30.63 -5.65
CA ALA A 528 25.86 -30.60 -7.04
C ALA A 528 26.83 -29.43 -7.18
N PRO A 529 27.90 -29.55 -7.96
CA PRO A 529 28.94 -28.55 -8.02
C PRO A 529 28.31 -27.17 -8.17
N LEU A 530 28.63 -26.24 -7.25
CA LEU A 530 28.08 -24.86 -7.19
C LEU A 530 28.36 -24.03 -8.45
N TRP A 531 28.86 -24.68 -9.50
CA TRP A 531 29.35 -24.10 -10.75
C TRP A 531 28.70 -24.80 -11.95
N GLU A 532 28.28 -24.04 -12.90
CA GLU A 532 28.02 -24.57 -14.23
C GLU A 532 29.33 -25.10 -14.79
N GLU A 533 29.32 -26.29 -15.39
CA GLU A 533 30.51 -26.89 -16.02
C GLU A 533 31.13 -25.88 -17.01
N GLY A 534 32.34 -25.41 -16.71
CA GLY A 534 33.07 -24.42 -17.48
C GLY A 534 33.46 -23.14 -16.76
N GLU A 535 32.97 -22.84 -15.54
CA GLU A 535 33.28 -21.60 -14.82
C GLU A 535 34.55 -21.61 -13.97
N VAL A 536 35.13 -22.78 -13.70
CA VAL A 536 36.40 -22.90 -12.93
C VAL A 536 37.33 -23.89 -13.64
N PRO A 537 38.58 -23.53 -13.90
CA PRO A 537 39.58 -24.51 -14.35
C PRO A 537 39.78 -25.52 -13.23
N ARG A 538 39.42 -26.78 -13.45
CA ARG A 538 39.72 -27.87 -12.53
C ARG A 538 41.24 -28.10 -12.47
N LEU A 539 41.83 -28.02 -11.27
CA LEU A 539 43.23 -28.37 -11.04
C LEU A 539 43.60 -29.83 -11.43
N ALA A 540 42.60 -30.64 -11.80
CA ALA A 540 42.80 -32.03 -12.27
C ALA A 540 43.27 -32.14 -13.74
N ASP A 541 43.19 -31.08 -14.54
CA ASP A 541 43.45 -31.16 -15.98
C ASP A 541 44.90 -30.92 -16.36
N HIS A 542 45.84 -30.84 -15.38
CA HIS A 542 47.29 -30.81 -15.68
C HIS A 542 47.94 -32.19 -15.76
N ARG A 543 47.17 -33.28 -15.81
CA ARG A 543 47.71 -34.54 -16.31
C ARG A 543 47.55 -34.56 -17.83
N GLU A 544 48.67 -34.57 -18.52
CA GLU A 544 48.88 -34.72 -19.97
C GLU A 544 47.60 -35.04 -20.76
N VAL A 545 47.09 -34.04 -21.45
CA VAL A 545 46.03 -34.22 -22.45
C VAL A 545 46.62 -34.92 -23.63
N LEU A 546 46.47 -36.25 -23.64
CA LEU A 546 46.53 -36.98 -24.90
C LEU A 546 45.36 -36.56 -25.77
N PRO A 547 45.57 -36.23 -27.04
CA PRO A 547 44.49 -35.75 -27.90
C PRO A 547 43.42 -36.84 -28.02
N PRO A 548 42.11 -36.47 -27.93
CA PRO A 548 41.01 -37.42 -28.05
C PRO A 548 41.00 -37.97 -29.50
N ARG A 549 40.99 -39.29 -29.59
CA ARG A 549 40.73 -39.99 -30.85
C ARG A 549 39.29 -39.74 -31.28
N GLY A 550 39.15 -39.04 -32.40
CA GLY A 550 38.08 -39.08 -33.38
C GLY A 550 36.63 -39.18 -32.92
N GLY A 551 36.03 -38.07 -32.49
CA GLY A 551 34.61 -37.79 -32.59
C GLY A 551 34.44 -36.43 -33.25
N ALA A 552 33.51 -36.27 -34.18
CA ALA A 552 33.28 -35.04 -34.93
C ALA A 552 33.02 -33.91 -33.92
N ALA A 553 33.93 -32.93 -33.87
CA ALA A 553 33.80 -31.75 -33.01
C ALA A 553 32.50 -31.01 -33.37
N ALA A 554 31.69 -30.70 -32.36
CA ALA A 554 30.57 -29.79 -32.57
C ALA A 554 31.09 -28.49 -33.22
N PRO A 555 30.41 -27.95 -34.23
CA PRO A 555 30.89 -26.78 -34.94
C PRO A 555 31.05 -25.60 -33.96
N GLU A 556 32.19 -24.91 -34.04
CA GLU A 556 32.45 -23.73 -33.19
C GLU A 556 31.36 -22.68 -33.35
N PRO A 557 30.95 -22.00 -32.28
CA PRO A 557 29.93 -20.92 -32.33
C PRO A 557 30.21 -19.87 -33.42
N ARG A 558 31.48 -19.61 -33.69
CA ARG A 558 31.94 -18.70 -34.74
C ARG A 558 31.55 -19.20 -36.15
N GLN A 559 31.70 -20.48 -36.42
CA GLN A 559 31.31 -21.09 -37.70
C GLN A 559 29.78 -21.09 -37.86
N LEU A 560 29.03 -21.40 -36.81
CA LEU A 560 27.57 -21.36 -36.82
C LEU A 560 27.03 -19.95 -37.10
N VAL A 561 27.58 -18.93 -36.45
CA VAL A 561 27.19 -17.52 -36.67
C VAL A 561 27.52 -17.09 -38.09
N TYR A 562 28.70 -17.47 -38.62
CA TYR A 562 29.10 -17.15 -39.98
C TYR A 562 28.19 -17.82 -41.01
N GLN A 563 27.92 -19.11 -40.89
CA GLN A 563 27.01 -19.86 -41.77
C GLN A 563 25.59 -19.26 -41.72
N ARG A 564 25.10 -18.88 -40.54
CA ARG A 564 23.78 -18.28 -40.44
C ARG A 564 23.71 -16.90 -41.10
N LEU A 565 24.76 -16.11 -41.03
CA LEU A 565 24.83 -14.82 -41.73
C LEU A 565 24.97 -15.00 -43.25
N ASP A 566 25.49 -16.13 -43.73
CA ASP A 566 25.54 -16.47 -45.14
C ASP A 566 24.15 -16.84 -45.73
N GLU A 567 23.28 -17.39 -44.88
CA GLU A 567 21.90 -17.75 -45.22
C GLU A 567 20.94 -16.54 -45.17
N VAL A 568 21.28 -15.49 -44.43
CA VAL A 568 20.42 -14.32 -44.23
C VAL A 568 21.20 -13.06 -44.61
N GLU A 569 20.53 -12.12 -45.27
CA GLU A 569 21.19 -10.89 -45.75
C GLU A 569 21.77 -10.06 -44.57
N GLN A 570 21.05 -10.01 -43.44
CA GLN A 570 21.49 -9.38 -42.21
C GLN A 570 20.69 -9.86 -41.01
N ALA A 571 21.30 -9.92 -39.82
CA ALA A 571 20.64 -10.32 -38.59
C ALA A 571 21.14 -9.54 -37.37
N SER A 572 20.28 -9.35 -36.36
CA SER A 572 20.63 -8.81 -35.05
C SER A 572 21.14 -9.92 -34.10
N VAL A 573 21.79 -9.52 -33.00
CA VAL A 573 22.26 -10.49 -31.99
C VAL A 573 21.13 -11.36 -31.42
N PRO A 574 19.93 -10.83 -31.05
CA PRO A 574 18.85 -11.67 -30.58
C PRO A 574 18.30 -12.66 -31.64
N GLU A 575 18.27 -12.25 -32.92
CA GLU A 575 17.83 -13.12 -34.01
C GLU A 575 18.81 -14.29 -34.22
N LEU A 576 20.12 -14.01 -34.21
CA LEU A 576 21.16 -15.04 -34.30
C LEU A 576 21.15 -15.97 -33.06
N ALA A 577 21.02 -15.41 -31.88
CA ALA A 577 20.97 -16.17 -30.63
C ALA A 577 19.79 -17.15 -30.62
N LYS A 578 18.63 -16.69 -31.04
CA LYS A 578 17.43 -17.52 -31.15
C LYS A 578 17.54 -18.59 -32.21
N ALA A 579 18.08 -18.24 -33.39
CA ALA A 579 18.19 -19.16 -34.54
C ALA A 579 19.22 -20.28 -34.32
N LEU A 580 20.28 -20.00 -33.54
CA LEU A 580 21.38 -20.93 -33.25
C LEU A 580 21.31 -21.59 -31.89
N GLU A 581 20.29 -21.28 -31.11
CA GLU A 581 20.12 -21.72 -29.71
C GLU A 581 21.32 -21.38 -28.80
N LEU A 582 21.98 -20.24 -29.10
CA LEU A 582 23.14 -19.75 -28.39
C LEU A 582 22.76 -18.56 -27.46
N SER A 583 23.59 -18.32 -26.44
CA SER A 583 23.41 -17.11 -25.62
C SER A 583 23.83 -15.85 -26.41
N ASN A 584 23.16 -14.70 -26.11
CA ASN A 584 23.54 -13.41 -26.72
C ASN A 584 25.03 -13.08 -26.51
N SER A 585 25.61 -13.46 -25.37
CA SER A 585 27.05 -13.25 -25.10
C SER A 585 27.96 -14.11 -25.95
N THR A 586 27.56 -15.35 -26.24
CA THR A 586 28.28 -16.26 -27.12
C THR A 586 28.26 -15.74 -28.58
N VAL A 587 27.08 -15.30 -29.05
CA VAL A 587 26.92 -14.69 -30.38
C VAL A 587 27.75 -13.40 -30.52
N LEU A 588 27.70 -12.53 -29.50
CA LEU A 588 28.50 -11.28 -29.50
C LEU A 588 30.01 -11.56 -29.58
N ARG A 589 30.48 -12.58 -28.85
CA ARG A 589 31.91 -12.98 -28.89
C ARG A 589 32.28 -13.49 -30.27
N ALA A 590 31.45 -14.35 -30.86
CA ALA A 590 31.66 -14.86 -32.22
C ALA A 590 31.66 -13.74 -33.26
N LEU A 591 30.71 -12.80 -33.17
CA LEU A 591 30.65 -11.64 -34.07
C LEU A 591 31.87 -10.72 -33.93
N ARG A 592 32.38 -10.46 -32.73
CA ARG A 592 33.60 -9.67 -32.53
C ARG A 592 34.78 -10.30 -33.22
N THR A 593 34.99 -11.61 -33.05
CA THR A 593 36.06 -12.33 -33.74
C THR A 593 35.91 -12.23 -35.27
N LEU A 594 34.70 -12.39 -35.80
CA LEU A 594 34.43 -12.29 -37.24
C LEU A 594 34.61 -10.86 -37.79
N ILE A 595 34.35 -9.83 -36.96
CA ILE A 595 34.61 -8.42 -37.30
C ILE A 595 36.11 -8.14 -37.30
N ASP A 596 36.84 -8.63 -36.30
CA ASP A 596 38.31 -8.51 -36.24
C ASP A 596 38.98 -9.21 -37.42
N GLU A 597 38.43 -10.35 -37.86
CA GLU A 597 38.83 -11.08 -39.07
C GLU A 597 38.36 -10.39 -40.37
N ARG A 598 37.66 -9.27 -40.30
CA ARG A 598 37.09 -8.51 -41.42
C ARG A 598 36.12 -9.31 -42.32
N ARG A 599 35.47 -10.32 -41.74
CA ARG A 599 34.50 -11.19 -42.45
C ARG A 599 33.07 -10.73 -42.29
N VAL A 600 32.77 -9.99 -41.20
CA VAL A 600 31.45 -9.45 -40.86
C VAL A 600 31.59 -7.96 -40.62
N GLU A 601 30.55 -7.21 -40.95
CA GLU A 601 30.44 -5.80 -40.61
C GLU A 601 29.12 -5.49 -39.88
N SER A 602 29.12 -4.46 -39.03
CA SER A 602 27.93 -3.98 -38.35
C SER A 602 27.28 -2.86 -39.16
N VAL A 603 25.97 -2.89 -39.26
CA VAL A 603 25.14 -1.89 -39.96
C VAL A 603 24.12 -1.32 -38.95
N GLY A 604 24.01 0.01 -38.85
CA GLY A 604 23.11 0.70 -37.95
C GLY A 604 23.76 1.08 -36.61
N PHE A 605 22.99 1.74 -35.70
CA PHE A 605 23.47 2.22 -34.42
C PHE A 605 22.61 1.74 -33.25
N ALA A 606 23.23 1.52 -32.11
CA ALA A 606 22.61 1.17 -30.84
C ALA A 606 21.69 -0.05 -30.93
N ARG A 607 20.39 0.09 -30.55
CA ARG A 607 19.44 -1.02 -30.52
C ARG A 607 19.03 -1.55 -31.90
N ALA A 608 19.33 -0.81 -32.97
CA ALA A 608 19.05 -1.20 -34.38
C ALA A 608 20.27 -1.81 -35.10
N THR A 609 21.35 -2.13 -34.38
CA THR A 609 22.55 -2.73 -34.99
C THR A 609 22.25 -4.12 -35.52
N ARG A 610 22.52 -4.33 -36.82
CA ARG A 610 22.49 -5.62 -37.52
C ARG A 610 23.87 -5.98 -38.01
N TYR A 611 24.12 -7.23 -38.30
CA TYR A 611 25.40 -7.76 -38.79
C TYR A 611 25.17 -8.45 -40.11
N ARG A 612 26.10 -8.27 -41.05
CA ARG A 612 26.09 -8.93 -42.35
C ARG A 612 27.49 -9.36 -42.76
N LEU A 613 27.58 -10.29 -43.69
CA LEU A 613 28.86 -10.65 -44.29
C LEU A 613 29.41 -9.46 -45.06
N ARG A 614 30.72 -9.28 -44.96
CA ARG A 614 31.43 -8.26 -45.76
C ARG A 614 31.62 -8.79 -47.17
N ALA A 615 31.23 -8.03 -48.18
CA ALA A 615 31.49 -8.39 -49.57
C ALA A 615 33.00 -8.55 -49.79
N PRO A 616 33.46 -9.58 -50.52
CA PRO A 616 34.87 -9.69 -50.84
C PRO A 616 35.29 -8.43 -51.60
N SER A 617 36.36 -7.79 -51.12
CA SER A 617 36.99 -6.65 -51.85
C SER A 617 37.42 -7.13 -53.17
N ALA A 618 36.85 -6.58 -54.28
CA ALA A 618 37.19 -6.84 -55.63
C ALA A 618 38.65 -6.43 -55.95
#